data_34127d4b27c6624270b3c671cca706ee
#
_entry.id   34127d4b27c6624270b3c671cca706ee
#
_cell.length_a   1.000
_cell.length_b   1.000
_cell.length_c   1.000
_cell.angle_alpha   90.00
_cell.angle_beta   90.00
_cell.angle_gamma   90.00
#
_symmetry.space_group_name_H-M   'P 1'
#
loop_
_entity.id
_entity.type
_entity.pdbx_description
1 polymer ?
#
loop_
_entity_poly.entity_id
_entity_poly.type
_entity_poly.pdbx_seq_one_letter_code
_entity_poly.pdbx_strand_id
1 'polypeptide(L)'
;MNLTRAQFLRLLTGGLAGAMLAGPTRSARAAGHYDFHFTRLKYDSGDWDVDARMPSNLITSLIDYTTMRVDPKEHVLALSDPRMLAAPFCYLAGHKLVEFNPVERRHFERYVRNGGFVFVDDCNHDIDGLFAKSFEAQMASIFGAKAMKKLPNTHAIYSSFFTFDGPPATSFELNGWGDDLVHEYLQAIDIK
;
A
#
# COMPACT_ATOMS: atom_id res chain seq x y z
N MET A 1 -22.73 -37.10 -2.22
CA MET A 1 -24.17 -37.20 -1.76
C MET A 1 -24.88 -36.00 -2.38
N ASN A 2 -25.69 -36.25 -3.43
CA ASN A 2 -26.39 -35.15 -4.12
C ASN A 2 -27.74 -34.95 -3.46
N LEU A 3 -27.94 -33.81 -2.84
CA LEU A 3 -29.23 -33.40 -2.27
C LEU A 3 -30.20 -33.04 -3.40
N THR A 4 -31.42 -33.59 -3.37
CA THR A 4 -32.48 -33.22 -4.30
C THR A 4 -33.05 -31.85 -3.95
N ARG A 5 -33.64 -31.14 -4.95
CA ARG A 5 -34.27 -29.82 -4.74
C ARG A 5 -35.30 -29.81 -3.61
N ALA A 6 -36.03 -30.90 -3.44
CA ALA A 6 -37.03 -31.06 -2.38
C ALA A 6 -36.40 -31.20 -0.98
N GLN A 7 -35.21 -31.81 -0.86
CA GLN A 7 -34.47 -31.92 0.40
C GLN A 7 -33.87 -30.59 0.79
N PHE A 8 -33.38 -29.80 -0.18
CA PHE A 8 -32.87 -28.45 0.04
C PHE A 8 -33.97 -27.49 0.54
N LEU A 9 -35.17 -27.56 -0.06
CA LEU A 9 -36.30 -26.71 0.35
C LEU A 9 -36.84 -27.08 1.74
N ARG A 10 -36.79 -28.34 2.16
CA ARG A 10 -37.19 -28.77 3.52
C ARG A 10 -36.22 -28.32 4.59
N LEU A 11 -34.92 -28.14 4.26
CA LEU A 11 -33.92 -27.56 5.16
C LEU A 11 -34.15 -26.07 5.38
N LEU A 12 -34.69 -25.36 4.39
CA LEU A 12 -35.00 -23.92 4.50
C LEU A 12 -36.28 -23.63 5.29
N THR A 13 -37.26 -24.55 5.28
CA THR A 13 -38.55 -24.34 5.99
C THR A 13 -38.56 -24.84 7.44
N GLY A 14 -37.61 -25.70 7.83
CA GLY A 14 -37.48 -26.22 9.20
C GLY A 14 -36.84 -25.23 10.20
N GLY A 15 -36.26 -24.13 9.74
CA GLY A 15 -35.57 -23.16 10.56
C GLY A 15 -36.38 -21.93 11.03
N LEU A 16 -37.66 -21.82 10.62
CA LEU A 16 -38.43 -20.58 10.81
C LEU A 16 -39.37 -20.58 12.05
N ALA A 17 -39.41 -21.63 12.86
CA ALA A 17 -40.32 -21.71 14.02
C ALA A 17 -39.73 -21.32 15.37
N GLY A 18 -38.46 -20.88 15.42
CA GLY A 18 -37.77 -20.53 16.68
C GLY A 18 -37.39 -19.05 16.88
N ALA A 19 -37.77 -18.14 15.98
CA ALA A 19 -37.20 -16.78 15.96
C ALA A 19 -38.16 -15.64 16.32
N MET A 20 -39.17 -15.88 17.13
CA MET A 20 -40.18 -14.85 17.45
C MET A 20 -40.17 -14.35 18.90
N LEU A 21 -39.01 -14.30 19.55
CA LEU A 21 -38.87 -13.59 20.87
C LEU A 21 -37.51 -12.91 21.05
N ALA A 22 -36.74 -12.67 20.00
CA ALA A 22 -35.62 -11.77 20.07
C ALA A 22 -36.09 -10.43 19.47
N GLY A 23 -36.32 -9.43 20.32
CA GLY A 23 -36.45 -8.04 19.90
C GLY A 23 -35.26 -7.64 19.04
N PRO A 24 -35.32 -6.50 18.31
CA PRO A 24 -34.26 -6.11 17.40
C PRO A 24 -32.97 -5.92 18.23
N THR A 25 -32.18 -6.99 18.31
CA THR A 25 -30.78 -6.84 18.69
C THR A 25 -30.22 -5.95 17.59
N ARG A 26 -30.02 -4.65 17.94
CA ARG A 26 -29.09 -3.82 17.16
C ARG A 26 -27.86 -4.67 16.98
N SER A 27 -27.70 -5.20 15.76
CA SER A 27 -26.44 -5.79 15.36
C SER A 27 -25.39 -4.80 15.80
N ALA A 28 -24.60 -5.18 16.79
CA ALA A 28 -23.40 -4.44 17.11
C ALA A 28 -22.66 -4.37 15.77
N ARG A 29 -22.68 -3.17 15.18
CA ARG A 29 -21.98 -2.90 13.94
C ARG A 29 -20.56 -3.28 14.26
N ALA A 30 -20.09 -4.39 13.71
CA ALA A 30 -18.74 -4.88 13.93
C ALA A 30 -17.82 -3.69 13.78
N ALA A 31 -17.06 -3.38 14.84
CA ALA A 31 -16.17 -2.24 14.89
C ALA A 31 -15.33 -2.26 13.60
N GLY A 32 -15.43 -1.20 12.81
CA GLY A 32 -15.08 -1.04 11.42
C GLY A 32 -13.95 -1.93 10.91
N HIS A 33 -14.32 -2.96 10.18
CA HIS A 33 -13.35 -3.60 9.30
C HIS A 33 -13.18 -2.70 8.07
N TYR A 34 -12.06 -2.02 7.99
CA TYR A 34 -11.67 -1.25 6.82
C TYR A 34 -11.00 -2.17 5.81
N ASP A 35 -11.22 -1.90 4.53
CA ASP A 35 -10.60 -2.62 3.42
C ASP A 35 -9.21 -2.07 3.11
N PHE A 36 -8.97 -0.81 3.48
CA PHE A 36 -7.71 -0.12 3.28
C PHE A 36 -7.29 0.67 4.53
N HIS A 37 -6.01 0.55 4.87
CA HIS A 37 -5.32 1.33 5.89
C HIS A 37 -4.07 1.95 5.27
N PHE A 38 -3.93 3.26 5.37
CA PHE A 38 -2.67 3.91 5.03
C PHE A 38 -1.66 3.68 6.17
N THR A 39 -0.59 2.95 5.90
CA THR A 39 0.45 2.66 6.89
C THR A 39 1.76 3.32 6.48
N ARG A 40 2.16 4.36 7.19
CA ARG A 40 3.47 4.98 7.04
C ARG A 40 4.52 4.21 7.81
N LEU A 41 5.64 3.90 7.16
CA LEU A 41 6.76 3.21 7.77
C LEU A 41 7.77 4.21 8.34
N LYS A 42 8.02 4.08 9.64
CA LYS A 42 9.10 4.78 10.33
C LYS A 42 10.32 3.88 10.32
N TYR A 43 11.39 4.31 9.65
CA TYR A 43 12.71 3.66 9.67
C TYR A 43 13.71 4.50 10.48
N ASP A 44 14.75 3.86 11.03
CA ASP A 44 15.60 4.51 12.03
C ASP A 44 16.58 5.52 11.46
N SER A 45 17.04 5.33 10.21
CA SER A 45 18.17 6.11 9.65
C SER A 45 17.80 7.46 9.09
N GLY A 46 16.53 7.74 8.78
CA GLY A 46 16.14 8.88 7.96
C GLY A 46 15.06 9.78 8.53
N ASP A 47 14.49 10.57 7.65
CA ASP A 47 13.46 11.56 7.91
C ASP A 47 12.11 11.10 7.37
N TRP A 48 11.62 10.00 7.87
CA TRP A 48 10.41 9.29 7.45
C TRP A 48 9.10 10.10 7.50
N ASP A 49 9.06 11.21 8.24
CA ASP A 49 7.87 12.04 8.51
C ASP A 49 7.74 13.23 7.56
N VAL A 50 8.28 13.09 6.37
CA VAL A 50 8.13 14.07 5.28
C VAL A 50 6.74 13.98 4.64
N ASP A 51 6.37 15.00 3.85
CA ASP A 51 5.09 15.07 3.15
C ASP A 51 3.86 14.86 4.03
N ALA A 52 3.75 15.69 5.05
CA ALA A 52 2.71 15.58 6.07
C ALA A 52 1.26 15.55 5.53
N ARG A 53 1.01 16.06 4.32
CA ARG A 53 -0.32 16.06 3.68
C ARG A 53 -0.57 14.86 2.77
N MET A 54 0.46 14.14 2.38
CA MET A 54 0.32 13.02 1.43
C MET A 54 -0.65 11.95 1.94
N PRO A 55 -0.58 11.47 3.20
CA PRO A 55 -1.52 10.49 3.70
C PRO A 55 -2.97 10.96 3.67
N SER A 56 -3.22 12.17 4.18
CA SER A 56 -4.58 12.73 4.21
C SER A 56 -5.15 12.95 2.81
N ASN A 57 -4.34 13.39 1.86
CA ASN A 57 -4.76 13.59 0.48
C ASN A 57 -5.09 12.25 -0.20
N LEU A 58 -4.26 11.23 -0.03
CA LEU A 58 -4.52 9.91 -0.59
C LEU A 58 -5.75 9.26 0.05
N ILE A 59 -5.88 9.30 1.37
CA ILE A 59 -7.05 8.80 2.09
C ILE A 59 -8.33 9.47 1.61
N THR A 60 -8.33 10.81 1.50
CA THR A 60 -9.49 11.56 0.99
C THR A 60 -9.82 11.17 -0.44
N SER A 61 -8.83 11.06 -1.32
CA SER A 61 -9.04 10.64 -2.70
C SER A 61 -9.64 9.23 -2.80
N LEU A 62 -9.17 8.30 -1.99
CA LEU A 62 -9.72 6.93 -1.96
C LEU A 62 -11.17 6.92 -1.46
N ILE A 63 -11.51 7.74 -0.47
CA ILE A 63 -12.89 7.88 0.03
C ILE A 63 -13.80 8.49 -1.04
N ASP A 64 -13.33 9.51 -1.74
CA ASP A 64 -14.15 10.27 -2.69
C ASP A 64 -14.33 9.53 -4.03
N TYR A 65 -13.34 8.78 -4.47
CA TYR A 65 -13.32 8.17 -5.82
C TYR A 65 -13.52 6.66 -5.83
N THR A 66 -13.61 6.00 -4.67
CA THR A 66 -13.79 4.54 -4.61
C THR A 66 -14.91 4.13 -3.67
N THR A 67 -15.33 2.88 -3.76
CA THR A 67 -16.30 2.27 -2.83
C THR A 67 -15.65 1.51 -1.68
N MET A 68 -14.32 1.58 -1.56
CA MET A 68 -13.58 0.93 -0.48
C MET A 68 -13.92 1.56 0.88
N ARG A 69 -13.95 0.74 1.91
CA ARG A 69 -14.02 1.22 3.29
C ARG A 69 -12.60 1.58 3.74
N VAL A 70 -12.28 2.85 3.65
CA VAL A 70 -10.95 3.39 3.97
C VAL A 70 -10.92 3.86 5.41
N ASP A 71 -9.89 3.48 6.18
CA ASP A 71 -9.64 4.08 7.49
C ASP A 71 -9.29 5.56 7.29
N PRO A 72 -10.04 6.49 7.89
CA PRO A 72 -9.78 7.92 7.71
C PRO A 72 -8.50 8.40 8.42
N LYS A 73 -7.81 7.52 9.11
CA LYS A 73 -6.60 7.84 9.89
C LYS A 73 -5.37 7.16 9.31
N GLU A 74 -4.28 7.90 9.25
CA GLU A 74 -2.95 7.35 9.03
C GLU A 74 -2.51 6.48 10.21
N HIS A 75 -1.90 5.35 9.93
CA HIS A 75 -1.19 4.51 10.88
C HIS A 75 0.32 4.67 10.70
N VAL A 76 1.03 4.94 11.77
CA VAL A 76 2.50 4.99 11.76
C VAL A 76 3.03 3.75 12.48
N LEU A 77 3.81 2.95 11.77
CA LEU A 77 4.47 1.77 12.34
C LEU A 77 5.98 1.86 12.12
N ALA A 78 6.75 1.49 13.13
CA ALA A 78 8.18 1.28 12.94
C ALA A 78 8.38 0.14 11.92
N LEU A 79 9.36 0.27 11.03
CA LEU A 79 9.72 -0.80 10.09
C LEU A 79 10.19 -2.07 10.82
N SER A 80 10.67 -1.90 12.07
CA SER A 80 10.98 -2.99 12.99
C SER A 80 9.77 -3.58 13.74
N ASP A 81 8.57 -3.01 13.60
CA ASP A 81 7.34 -3.52 14.22
C ASP A 81 6.75 -4.67 13.40
N PRO A 82 6.57 -5.88 13.97
CA PRO A 82 6.03 -7.01 13.23
C PRO A 82 4.58 -6.80 12.73
N ARG A 83 3.83 -5.84 13.28
CA ARG A 83 2.47 -5.52 12.82
C ARG A 83 2.44 -5.01 11.38
N MET A 84 3.56 -4.42 10.89
CA MET A 84 3.66 -3.99 9.50
C MET A 84 3.48 -5.16 8.50
N LEU A 85 3.80 -6.39 8.92
CA LEU A 85 3.65 -7.57 8.07
C LEU A 85 2.20 -7.90 7.71
N ALA A 86 1.23 -7.36 8.45
CA ALA A 86 -0.20 -7.53 8.19
C ALA A 86 -0.83 -6.30 7.50
N ALA A 87 -0.07 -5.22 7.26
CA ALA A 87 -0.59 -4.03 6.62
C ALA A 87 -0.87 -4.29 5.13
N PRO A 88 -2.05 -3.91 4.59
CA PRO A 88 -2.37 -4.11 3.17
C PRO A 88 -1.56 -3.21 2.24
N PHE A 89 -1.11 -2.06 2.76
CA PHE A 89 -0.37 -1.03 2.04
C PHE A 89 0.61 -0.36 3.00
N CYS A 90 1.83 -0.17 2.54
CA CYS A 90 2.85 0.58 3.27
C CYS A 90 3.39 1.73 2.41
N TYR A 91 3.68 2.85 3.06
CA TYR A 91 4.31 4.03 2.47
C TYR A 91 5.63 4.32 3.18
N LEU A 92 6.68 4.54 2.40
CA LEU A 92 8.01 4.89 2.88
C LEU A 92 8.50 6.09 2.08
N ALA A 93 8.88 7.16 2.75
CA ALA A 93 9.36 8.38 2.11
C ALA A 93 10.52 9.01 2.85
N GLY A 94 11.23 9.91 2.21
CA GLY A 94 12.32 10.66 2.82
C GLY A 94 13.14 11.48 1.83
N HIS A 95 14.09 12.25 2.38
CA HIS A 95 15.09 13.02 1.63
C HIS A 95 16.53 12.57 1.92
N LYS A 96 16.71 11.82 3.02
CA LYS A 96 18.03 11.49 3.58
C LYS A 96 18.38 10.04 3.34
N LEU A 97 19.55 9.67 3.85
CA LEU A 97 20.05 8.30 3.77
C LEU A 97 19.05 7.27 4.30
N VAL A 98 18.80 6.25 3.51
CA VAL A 98 18.07 5.06 3.93
C VAL A 98 19.06 3.94 4.23
N GLU A 99 19.12 3.55 5.49
CA GLU A 99 19.92 2.42 5.95
C GLU A 99 19.10 1.58 6.92
N PHE A 100 18.68 0.41 6.47
CA PHE A 100 17.88 -0.49 7.30
C PHE A 100 18.76 -1.24 8.29
N ASN A 101 18.41 -1.17 9.56
CA ASN A 101 18.99 -2.04 10.56
C ASN A 101 18.62 -3.52 10.29
N PRO A 102 19.28 -4.50 10.92
CA PRO A 102 19.04 -5.92 10.64
C PRO A 102 17.61 -6.40 10.88
N VAL A 103 16.84 -5.76 11.76
CA VAL A 103 15.43 -6.09 12.01
C VAL A 103 14.54 -5.51 10.92
N GLU A 104 14.72 -4.23 10.60
CA GLU A 104 14.00 -3.53 9.53
C GLU A 104 14.19 -4.24 8.18
N ARG A 105 15.44 -4.60 7.88
CA ARG A 105 15.78 -5.36 6.67
C ARG A 105 15.01 -6.67 6.57
N ARG A 106 14.98 -7.47 7.64
CA ARG A 106 14.26 -8.75 7.65
C ARG A 106 12.75 -8.56 7.49
N HIS A 107 12.18 -7.54 8.14
CA HIS A 107 10.75 -7.26 8.05
C HIS A 107 10.38 -6.78 6.65
N PHE A 108 11.15 -5.84 6.09
CA PHE A 108 10.94 -5.34 4.73
C PHE A 108 11.00 -6.48 3.71
N GLU A 109 12.08 -7.29 3.75
CA GLU A 109 12.23 -8.44 2.88
C GLU A 109 11.06 -9.42 3.00
N ARG A 110 10.69 -9.79 4.23
CA ARG A 110 9.58 -10.71 4.48
C ARG A 110 8.26 -10.16 3.98
N TYR A 111 7.99 -8.88 4.22
CA TYR A 111 6.76 -8.23 3.78
C TYR A 111 6.63 -8.27 2.25
N VAL A 112 7.64 -7.84 1.55
CA VAL A 112 7.65 -7.81 0.07
C VAL A 112 7.59 -9.22 -0.51
N ARG A 113 8.36 -10.19 0.02
CA ARG A 113 8.32 -11.59 -0.46
C ARG A 113 6.98 -12.28 -0.22
N ASN A 114 6.21 -11.83 0.74
CA ASN A 114 4.86 -12.33 0.99
C ASN A 114 3.76 -11.58 0.21
N GLY A 115 4.12 -10.77 -0.78
CA GLY A 115 3.19 -10.03 -1.62
C GLY A 115 2.71 -8.71 -1.02
N GLY A 116 3.39 -8.19 0.00
CA GLY A 116 3.11 -6.86 0.55
C GLY A 116 3.47 -5.76 -0.46
N PHE A 117 2.67 -4.70 -0.48
CA PHE A 117 2.87 -3.54 -1.35
C PHE A 117 3.46 -2.37 -0.57
N VAL A 118 4.63 -1.89 -0.99
CA VAL A 118 5.26 -0.68 -0.46
C VAL A 118 5.34 0.36 -1.57
N PHE A 119 4.72 1.51 -1.35
CA PHE A 119 4.93 2.68 -2.18
C PHE A 119 6.09 3.49 -1.57
N VAL A 120 7.15 3.66 -2.34
CA VAL A 120 8.35 4.39 -1.92
C VAL A 120 8.44 5.68 -2.69
N ASP A 121 8.57 6.78 -1.96
CA ASP A 121 8.53 8.13 -2.50
C ASP A 121 9.80 8.88 -2.11
N ASP A 122 10.61 9.21 -3.12
CA ASP A 122 11.72 10.14 -2.95
C ASP A 122 11.17 11.57 -3.05
N CYS A 123 11.09 12.23 -1.91
CA CYS A 123 10.55 13.59 -1.82
C CYS A 123 11.50 14.66 -2.37
N ASN A 124 12.69 14.27 -2.84
CA ASN A 124 13.57 15.13 -3.60
C ASN A 124 13.21 15.08 -5.10
N HIS A 125 13.50 16.14 -5.80
CA HIS A 125 13.47 16.18 -7.27
C HIS A 125 14.77 15.69 -7.91
N ASP A 126 15.68 15.14 -7.12
CA ASP A 126 17.02 14.69 -7.50
C ASP A 126 17.05 13.16 -7.50
N ILE A 127 16.90 12.55 -8.70
CA ILE A 127 16.97 11.10 -8.90
C ILE A 127 18.33 10.50 -8.53
N ASP A 128 19.35 11.32 -8.51
CA ASP A 128 20.69 10.97 -8.05
C ASP A 128 20.92 11.30 -6.57
N GLY A 129 19.87 11.69 -5.88
CA GLY A 129 19.87 12.10 -4.49
C GLY A 129 20.23 10.98 -3.52
N LEU A 130 20.46 11.39 -2.30
CA LEU A 130 20.91 10.50 -1.24
C LEU A 130 19.87 9.42 -0.91
N PHE A 131 18.58 9.78 -0.91
CA PHE A 131 17.50 8.84 -0.65
C PHE A 131 17.43 7.78 -1.75
N ALA A 132 17.30 8.18 -3.03
CA ALA A 132 17.18 7.27 -4.16
C ALA A 132 18.36 6.28 -4.21
N LYS A 133 19.61 6.77 -4.19
CA LYS A 133 20.81 5.92 -4.26
C LYS A 133 20.92 4.96 -3.07
N SER A 134 20.65 5.44 -1.86
CA SER A 134 20.74 4.58 -0.68
C SER A 134 19.61 3.54 -0.65
N PHE A 135 18.41 3.91 -1.05
CA PHE A 135 17.29 2.95 -1.16
C PHE A 135 17.57 1.88 -2.21
N GLU A 136 18.05 2.27 -3.40
CA GLU A 136 18.46 1.30 -4.44
C GLU A 136 19.56 0.34 -3.93
N ALA A 137 20.54 0.85 -3.19
CA ALA A 137 21.57 0.01 -2.58
C ALA A 137 21.00 -0.98 -1.56
N GLN A 138 20.00 -0.57 -0.74
CA GLN A 138 19.30 -1.47 0.17
C GLN A 138 18.55 -2.55 -0.62
N MET A 139 17.83 -2.18 -1.67
CA MET A 139 17.08 -3.12 -2.50
C MET A 139 18.00 -4.11 -3.22
N ALA A 140 19.11 -3.63 -3.77
CA ALA A 140 20.13 -4.47 -4.39
C ALA A 140 20.74 -5.47 -3.40
N SER A 141 20.95 -5.04 -2.16
CA SER A 141 21.49 -5.87 -1.08
C SER A 141 20.49 -6.94 -0.59
N ILE A 142 19.18 -6.65 -0.62
CA ILE A 142 18.12 -7.56 -0.14
C ILE A 142 17.68 -8.53 -1.25
N PHE A 143 17.44 -8.02 -2.44
CA PHE A 143 16.78 -8.74 -3.52
C PHE A 143 17.70 -9.06 -4.71
N GLY A 144 18.93 -8.55 -4.69
CA GLY A 144 19.94 -8.70 -5.75
C GLY A 144 20.10 -7.45 -6.60
N ALA A 145 21.29 -7.29 -7.18
CA ALA A 145 21.74 -6.09 -7.89
C ALA A 145 20.85 -5.62 -9.07
N LYS A 146 19.99 -6.49 -9.58
CA LYS A 146 19.08 -6.20 -10.71
C LYS A 146 17.61 -6.33 -10.32
N ALA A 147 17.31 -6.26 -9.01
CA ALA A 147 15.94 -6.45 -8.53
C ALA A 147 15.03 -5.29 -8.93
N MET A 148 15.49 -4.05 -8.78
CA MET A 148 14.75 -2.87 -9.22
C MET A 148 14.81 -2.73 -10.74
N LYS A 149 13.66 -2.59 -11.37
CA LYS A 149 13.52 -2.43 -12.81
C LYS A 149 12.58 -1.29 -13.13
N LYS A 150 12.96 -0.49 -14.13
CA LYS A 150 12.07 0.48 -14.73
C LYS A 150 10.83 -0.22 -15.28
N LEU A 151 9.64 0.26 -14.92
CA LEU A 151 8.40 -0.25 -15.48
C LEU A 151 8.19 0.30 -16.90
N PRO A 152 7.81 -0.55 -17.87
CA PRO A 152 7.43 -0.06 -19.18
C PRO A 152 6.11 0.71 -19.09
N ASN A 153 5.89 1.71 -19.94
CA ASN A 153 4.67 2.51 -19.97
C ASN A 153 3.40 1.66 -20.23
N THR A 154 3.56 0.44 -20.73
CA THR A 154 2.48 -0.53 -20.92
C THR A 154 2.17 -1.37 -19.68
N HIS A 155 2.85 -1.12 -18.54
CA HIS A 155 2.62 -1.88 -17.33
C HIS A 155 1.21 -1.65 -16.77
N ALA A 156 0.58 -2.71 -16.25
CA ALA A 156 -0.81 -2.69 -15.78
C ALA A 156 -1.09 -1.65 -14.69
N ILE A 157 -0.07 -1.17 -13.97
CA ILE A 157 -0.23 -0.13 -12.96
C ILE A 157 -0.82 1.16 -13.55
N TYR A 158 -0.47 1.49 -14.81
CA TYR A 158 -0.95 2.71 -15.47
C TYR A 158 -2.39 2.61 -15.99
N SER A 159 -3.01 1.43 -15.88
CA SER A 159 -4.40 1.18 -16.29
C SER A 159 -5.23 0.49 -15.20
N SER A 160 -4.73 0.47 -13.96
CA SER A 160 -5.38 -0.24 -12.85
C SER A 160 -6.66 0.44 -12.35
N PHE A 161 -6.79 1.76 -12.53
CA PHE A 161 -7.98 2.54 -12.15
C PHE A 161 -8.29 3.61 -13.22
N PHE A 162 -7.44 4.61 -13.37
CA PHE A 162 -7.43 5.49 -14.53
C PHE A 162 -6.52 4.90 -15.60
N THR A 163 -6.65 5.37 -16.84
CA THR A 163 -5.76 4.97 -17.93
C THR A 163 -4.79 6.11 -18.22
N PHE A 164 -3.50 5.81 -18.11
CA PHE A 164 -2.39 6.71 -18.42
C PHE A 164 -1.47 6.05 -19.47
N ASP A 165 -0.84 6.86 -20.29
CA ASP A 165 0.15 6.40 -21.29
C ASP A 165 1.55 6.21 -20.69
N GLY A 166 1.67 6.30 -19.39
CA GLY A 166 2.90 6.20 -18.60
C GLY A 166 2.77 6.88 -17.26
N PRO A 167 3.86 7.18 -16.56
CA PRO A 167 3.82 7.91 -15.31
C PRO A 167 3.13 9.27 -15.48
N PRO A 168 2.17 9.63 -14.61
CA PRO A 168 1.61 10.98 -14.63
C PRO A 168 2.67 11.99 -14.20
N ALA A 169 2.50 13.22 -14.67
CA ALA A 169 3.37 14.33 -14.30
C ALA A 169 3.46 14.52 -12.78
N THR A 170 4.66 14.75 -12.29
CA THR A 170 4.90 15.05 -10.88
C THR A 170 4.55 16.50 -10.54
N SER A 171 4.44 16.82 -9.24
CA SER A 171 4.21 18.19 -8.80
C SER A 171 5.36 19.14 -9.16
N PHE A 172 6.59 18.64 -9.19
CA PHE A 172 7.76 19.41 -9.61
C PHE A 172 7.69 19.81 -11.07
N GLU A 173 7.34 18.87 -11.91
CA GLU A 173 7.13 19.06 -13.34
C GLU A 173 6.03 20.08 -13.62
N LEU A 174 4.87 19.91 -12.99
CA LEU A 174 3.76 20.83 -13.14
C LEU A 174 4.08 22.26 -12.67
N ASN A 175 5.00 22.42 -11.74
CA ASN A 175 5.43 23.72 -11.22
C ASN A 175 6.72 24.23 -11.88
N GLY A 176 7.32 23.51 -12.81
CA GLY A 176 8.53 23.88 -13.52
C GLY A 176 9.78 23.97 -12.62
N TRP A 177 9.82 23.24 -11.53
CA TRP A 177 10.93 23.27 -10.56
C TRP A 177 12.00 22.23 -10.83
N GLY A 178 11.76 21.30 -11.72
CA GLY A 178 12.65 20.20 -12.01
C GLY A 178 13.26 20.31 -13.40
N ASP A 179 14.57 20.33 -13.47
CA ASP A 179 15.33 20.21 -14.73
C ASP A 179 15.47 18.74 -15.16
N ASP A 180 15.20 17.79 -14.25
CA ASP A 180 15.51 16.37 -14.42
C ASP A 180 14.34 15.54 -14.96
N LEU A 181 13.28 16.18 -15.38
CA LEU A 181 12.01 15.57 -15.79
C LEU A 181 12.04 14.82 -17.13
N VAL A 182 13.19 14.77 -17.74
CA VAL A 182 13.42 13.92 -18.93
C VAL A 182 13.32 12.42 -18.58
N HIS A 183 13.15 12.07 -17.30
CA HIS A 183 13.31 10.71 -16.79
C HIS A 183 12.16 10.19 -15.94
N GLU A 184 10.94 10.68 -16.16
CA GLU A 184 9.79 10.13 -15.46
C GLU A 184 9.71 8.62 -15.65
N TYR A 185 9.79 7.90 -14.56
CA TYR A 185 9.57 6.47 -14.55
C TYR A 185 9.27 5.97 -13.14
N LEU A 186 8.54 4.88 -13.08
CA LEU A 186 8.43 4.08 -11.87
C LEU A 186 9.41 2.91 -11.95
N GLN A 187 10.01 2.61 -10.82
CA GLN A 187 10.76 1.36 -10.66
C GLN A 187 9.96 0.40 -9.77
N ALA A 188 10.08 -0.88 -10.03
CA ALA A 188 9.48 -1.90 -9.19
C ALA A 188 10.40 -3.09 -9.01
N ILE A 189 10.16 -3.83 -7.93
CA ILE A 189 10.73 -5.14 -7.67
C ILE A 189 9.66 -6.17 -7.99
N ASP A 190 9.95 -7.02 -8.97
CA ASP A 190 9.09 -8.15 -9.34
C ASP A 190 9.61 -9.40 -8.61
N ILE A 191 8.83 -9.88 -7.66
CA ILE A 191 9.13 -11.10 -6.91
C ILE A 191 8.26 -12.22 -7.44
N LYS A 192 8.91 -13.16 -8.12
CA LYS A 192 8.29 -14.37 -8.64
C LYS A 192 8.13 -15.42 -7.55
#